data_3a223fc6adad9a117bc89c2743654cc7
#
_entry.id   3a223fc6adad9a117bc89c2743654cc7
#
_cell.length_a   1.000
_cell.length_b   1.000
_cell.length_c   1.000
_cell.angle_alpha   90.00
_cell.angle_beta   90.00
_cell.angle_gamma   90.00
#
_symmetry.space_group_name_H-M   'P 1'
#
loop_
_entity.id
_entity.type
_entity.pdbx_description
1 polymer ?
#
loop_
_entity_poly.entity_id
_entity_poly.type
_entity_poly.pdbx_seq_one_letter_code
_entity_poly.pdbx_strand_id
1 'polypeptide(L)'
;MYTLIVIIHVFICFLMIGAILLQSGKGAEIGASFGGSSQTVFGSRGPANFLSKLTVAVAAIFMLTSFTLAILAKQRTFESTVIDLNKKSELTSPATQAQPTTESNPAPAGK
;
A
#
# COMPACT_ATOMS: atom_id res chain seq x y z
N MET A 1 8.75 -9.50 -6.15
CA MET A 1 7.86 -8.56 -6.84
C MET A 1 7.18 -7.58 -5.90
N TYR A 2 6.52 -8.05 -4.85
CA TYR A 2 5.86 -7.16 -3.87
C TYR A 2 6.81 -6.10 -3.28
N THR A 3 7.96 -6.52 -2.81
CA THR A 3 8.95 -5.62 -2.20
C THR A 3 9.42 -4.53 -3.19
N LEU A 4 9.59 -4.90 -4.45
CA LEU A 4 9.97 -3.95 -5.47
C LEU A 4 8.91 -2.87 -5.66
N ILE A 5 7.64 -3.28 -5.71
CA ILE A 5 6.51 -2.35 -5.85
C ILE A 5 6.42 -1.42 -4.63
N VAL A 6 6.67 -1.95 -3.43
CA VAL A 6 6.70 -1.14 -2.20
C VAL A 6 7.79 -0.08 -2.28
N ILE A 7 9.00 -0.46 -2.71
CA ILE A 7 10.12 0.48 -2.83
C ILE A 7 9.78 1.59 -3.82
N ILE A 8 9.22 1.21 -4.98
CA ILE A 8 8.80 2.17 -6.00
C ILE A 8 7.72 3.10 -5.44
N HIS A 9 6.75 2.54 -4.74
CA HIS A 9 5.66 3.31 -4.14
C HIS A 9 6.16 4.33 -3.11
N VAL A 10 7.08 3.91 -2.24
CA VAL A 10 7.70 4.81 -1.25
C VAL A 10 8.47 5.93 -1.96
N PHE A 11 9.18 5.61 -3.04
CA PHE A 11 9.88 6.61 -3.84
C PHE A 11 8.90 7.63 -4.46
N ILE A 12 7.78 7.14 -4.98
CA ILE A 12 6.71 8.00 -5.53
C ILE A 12 6.12 8.89 -4.43
N CYS A 13 5.97 8.37 -3.20
CA CYS A 13 5.50 9.18 -2.06
C CYS A 13 6.43 10.36 -1.80
N PHE A 14 7.74 10.12 -1.78
CA PHE A 14 8.71 11.20 -1.58
C PHE A 14 8.66 12.22 -2.71
N LEU A 15 8.55 11.76 -3.95
CA LEU A 15 8.40 12.64 -5.10
C LEU A 15 7.14 13.49 -4.99
N MET A 16 6.05 12.88 -4.56
CA MET A 16 4.77 13.56 -4.40
C MET A 16 4.84 14.65 -3.33
N ILE A 17 5.43 14.33 -2.17
CA ILE A 17 5.63 15.30 -1.10
C ILE A 17 6.49 16.47 -1.61
N GLY A 18 7.60 16.18 -2.27
CA GLY A 18 8.46 17.21 -2.84
C GLY A 18 7.73 18.08 -3.86
N ALA A 19 6.96 17.46 -4.75
CA ALA A 19 6.20 18.19 -5.76
C ALA A 19 5.15 19.11 -5.12
N ILE A 20 4.45 18.63 -4.11
CA ILE A 20 3.43 19.40 -3.39
C ILE A 20 4.08 20.57 -2.63
N LEU A 21 5.19 20.33 -1.96
CA LEU A 21 5.90 21.39 -1.24
C LEU A 21 6.45 22.44 -2.20
N LEU A 22 6.99 22.03 -3.32
CA LEU A 22 7.48 22.94 -4.35
C LEU A 22 6.34 23.77 -4.94
N GLN A 23 5.19 23.13 -5.15
CA GLN A 23 3.98 23.78 -5.64
C GLN A 23 3.45 24.79 -4.62
N SER A 24 3.49 24.44 -3.34
CA SER A 24 3.08 25.33 -2.25
C SER A 24 3.97 26.58 -2.19
N GLY A 25 5.29 26.44 -2.34
CA GLY A 25 6.22 27.55 -2.40
C GLY A 25 5.92 28.50 -3.56
N LYS A 26 5.68 27.93 -4.74
CA LYS A 26 5.31 28.74 -5.91
C LYS A 26 3.93 29.36 -5.77
N GLY A 27 2.99 28.67 -5.14
CA GLY A 27 1.68 29.22 -4.84
C GLY A 27 1.74 30.44 -3.95
N ALA A 28 2.61 30.42 -2.94
CA ALA A 28 2.84 31.55 -2.05
C ALA A 28 3.46 32.74 -2.79
N GLU A 29 4.44 32.51 -3.66
CA GLU A 29 5.04 33.52 -4.51
C GLU A 29 4.02 34.15 -5.46
N ILE A 30 3.21 33.32 -6.10
CA ILE A 30 2.15 33.78 -6.98
C ILE A 30 1.11 34.57 -6.19
N GLY A 31 0.74 34.09 -5.00
CA GLY A 31 -0.20 34.79 -4.13
C GLY A 31 0.32 36.16 -3.69
N ALA A 32 1.60 36.28 -3.37
CA ALA A 32 2.22 37.53 -3.05
C ALA A 32 2.25 38.48 -4.26
N SER A 33 2.48 37.96 -5.45
CA SER A 33 2.44 38.74 -6.69
C SER A 33 1.02 39.19 -7.02
N PHE A 34 0.00 38.40 -6.73
CA PHE A 34 -1.40 38.72 -6.98
C PHE A 34 -1.91 39.88 -6.08
N GLY A 35 -1.31 40.09 -4.95
CA GLY A 35 -1.64 41.22 -4.12
C GLY A 35 -1.34 42.56 -4.78
N GLY A 36 -0.56 42.57 -5.86
CA GLY A 36 -0.15 43.77 -6.57
C GLY A 36 -0.85 44.07 -7.88
N SER A 37 -1.29 43.04 -8.65
CA SER A 37 -1.94 43.30 -9.92
C SER A 37 -2.66 42.06 -10.48
N SER A 38 -3.83 42.30 -11.01
CA SER A 38 -4.67 41.25 -11.58
C SER A 38 -4.21 40.75 -12.95
N GLN A 39 -3.28 41.44 -13.58
CA GLN A 39 -2.79 41.09 -14.92
C GLN A 39 -1.87 39.88 -14.92
N THR A 40 -1.26 39.57 -13.80
CA THR A 40 -0.36 38.43 -13.64
C THR A 40 -1.08 37.10 -13.72
N VAL A 41 -2.41 37.05 -13.62
CA VAL A 41 -3.20 35.82 -13.75
C VAL A 41 -2.96 35.15 -15.09
N PHE A 42 -2.86 35.91 -16.16
CA PHE A 42 -2.68 35.38 -17.51
C PHE A 42 -1.20 35.13 -17.88
N GLY A 43 -0.27 35.72 -17.15
CA GLY A 43 1.16 35.58 -17.39
C GLY A 43 1.78 34.35 -16.75
N SER A 44 1.07 33.63 -15.88
CA SER A 44 1.62 32.54 -15.10
C SER A 44 1.47 31.16 -15.76
N ARG A 45 1.32 31.12 -17.06
CA ARG A 45 1.13 29.89 -17.83
C ARG A 45 2.42 29.09 -18.08
N GLY A 46 3.53 29.48 -17.53
CA GLY A 46 4.81 28.80 -17.79
C GLY A 46 5.07 27.62 -16.86
N PRO A 47 6.11 27.74 -16.01
CA PRO A 47 6.58 26.61 -15.18
C PRO A 47 5.56 26.15 -14.15
N ALA A 48 4.71 27.02 -13.64
CA ALA A 48 3.66 26.64 -12.68
C ALA A 48 2.66 25.65 -13.27
N ASN A 49 2.31 25.83 -14.55
CA ASN A 49 1.39 24.95 -15.24
C ASN A 49 2.03 23.57 -15.49
N PHE A 50 3.30 23.52 -15.86
CA PHE A 50 4.06 22.29 -16.01
C PHE A 50 4.14 21.52 -14.69
N LEU A 51 4.46 22.20 -13.61
CA LEU A 51 4.58 21.62 -12.28
C LEU A 51 3.24 21.05 -11.81
N SER A 52 2.15 21.77 -12.08
CA SER A 52 0.80 21.28 -11.78
C SER A 52 0.47 20.01 -12.56
N LYS A 53 0.78 19.97 -13.84
CA LYS A 53 0.58 18.78 -14.65
C LYS A 53 1.44 17.61 -14.17
N LEU A 54 2.67 17.90 -13.79
CA LEU A 54 3.57 16.88 -13.23
C LEU A 54 3.00 16.31 -11.93
N THR A 55 2.50 17.17 -11.06
CA THR A 55 1.90 16.73 -9.79
C THR A 55 0.68 15.83 -10.02
N VAL A 56 -0.18 16.19 -10.96
CA VAL A 56 -1.35 15.37 -11.32
C VAL A 56 -0.90 14.01 -11.88
N ALA A 57 0.12 13.99 -12.73
CA ALA A 57 0.65 12.75 -13.27
C ALA A 57 1.22 11.85 -12.17
N VAL A 58 2.02 12.41 -11.27
CA VAL A 58 2.59 11.67 -10.13
C VAL A 58 1.48 11.17 -9.21
N ALA A 59 0.45 11.98 -8.98
CA ALA A 59 -0.71 11.59 -8.16
C ALA A 59 -1.46 10.41 -8.80
N ALA A 60 -1.62 10.41 -10.12
CA ALA A 60 -2.26 9.31 -10.83
C ALA A 60 -1.45 8.02 -10.69
N ILE A 61 -0.13 8.09 -10.85
CA ILE A 61 0.77 6.94 -10.65
C ILE A 61 0.71 6.46 -9.21
N PHE A 62 0.68 7.37 -8.25
CA PHE A 62 0.53 7.05 -6.83
C PHE A 62 -0.76 6.27 -6.58
N MET A 63 -1.88 6.72 -7.14
CA MET A 63 -3.17 6.03 -7.00
C MET A 63 -3.11 4.62 -7.58
N LEU A 64 -2.53 4.47 -8.77
CA LEU A 64 -2.41 3.16 -9.42
C LEU A 64 -1.53 2.21 -8.59
N THR A 65 -0.38 2.68 -8.12
CA THR A 65 0.53 1.86 -7.31
C THR A 65 -0.08 1.53 -5.96
N SER A 66 -0.79 2.47 -5.33
CA SER A 66 -1.50 2.25 -4.08
C SER A 66 -2.58 1.17 -4.24
N PHE A 67 -3.37 1.27 -5.29
CA PHE A 67 -4.40 0.28 -5.60
C PHE A 67 -3.80 -1.11 -5.85
N THR A 68 -2.71 -1.16 -6.63
CA THR A 68 -2.01 -2.41 -6.89
C THR A 68 -1.46 -3.02 -5.60
N LEU A 69 -0.87 -2.21 -4.74
CA LEU A 69 -0.37 -2.67 -3.44
C LEU A 69 -1.49 -3.19 -2.55
N ALA A 70 -2.65 -2.54 -2.56
CA ALA A 70 -3.80 -2.97 -1.78
C ALA A 70 -4.26 -4.37 -2.21
N ILE A 71 -4.32 -4.63 -3.52
CA ILE A 71 -4.68 -5.95 -4.04
C ILE A 71 -3.64 -6.99 -3.66
N LEU A 72 -2.35 -6.67 -3.83
CA LEU A 72 -1.27 -7.60 -3.50
C LEU A 72 -1.18 -7.87 -1.99
N ALA A 73 -1.40 -6.86 -1.18
CA ALA A 73 -1.43 -6.99 0.28
C ALA A 73 -2.57 -7.90 0.72
N LYS A 74 -3.74 -7.73 0.11
CA LYS A 74 -4.89 -8.58 0.39
C LYS A 74 -4.59 -10.04 0.07
N GLN A 75 -3.97 -10.31 -1.08
CA GLN A 75 -3.59 -11.67 -1.46
C GLN A 75 -2.61 -12.28 -0.46
N ARG A 76 -1.59 -11.52 -0.06
CA ARG A 76 -0.61 -12.00 0.91
C ARG A 76 -1.21 -12.26 2.28
N THR A 77 -2.09 -11.40 2.74
CA THR A 77 -2.79 -11.59 4.01
C THR A 77 -3.64 -12.84 3.96
N PHE A 78 -4.32 -13.08 2.85
CA PHE A 78 -5.11 -14.29 2.67
C PHE A 78 -4.25 -15.54 2.71
N GLU A 79 -3.13 -15.55 1.99
CA GLU A 79 -2.19 -16.67 1.98
C GLU A 79 -1.62 -16.94 3.37
N SER A 80 -1.18 -15.90 4.07
CA SER A 80 -0.65 -16.02 5.42
C SER A 80 -1.70 -16.56 6.40
N THR A 81 -2.92 -16.10 6.30
CA THR A 81 -4.01 -16.54 7.15
C THR A 81 -4.35 -18.01 6.88
N VAL A 82 -4.40 -18.41 5.61
CA VAL A 82 -4.66 -19.79 5.21
C VAL A 82 -3.53 -20.71 5.69
N ILE A 83 -2.29 -20.31 5.53
CA ILE A 83 -1.12 -21.07 5.99
C ILE A 83 -1.15 -21.23 7.52
N ASP A 84 -1.47 -20.16 8.26
CA ASP A 84 -1.59 -20.18 9.72
C ASP A 84 -2.72 -21.12 10.16
N LEU A 85 -3.86 -21.05 9.52
CA LEU A 85 -5.00 -21.93 9.80
C LEU A 85 -4.67 -23.39 9.51
N ASN A 86 -4.00 -23.65 8.39
CA ASN A 86 -3.56 -24.99 8.04
C ASN A 86 -2.53 -25.53 9.02
N LYS A 87 -1.58 -24.69 9.44
CA LYS A 87 -0.57 -25.08 10.42
C LYS A 87 -1.19 -25.38 11.77
N LYS A 88 -2.16 -24.57 12.18
CA LYS A 88 -2.89 -24.79 13.42
C LYS A 88 -3.74 -26.07 13.33
N SER A 89 -4.34 -26.33 12.19
CA SER A 89 -5.12 -27.54 11.94
C SER A 89 -4.24 -28.78 11.97
N GLU A 90 -3.05 -28.74 11.40
CA GLU A 90 -2.09 -29.83 11.43
C GLU A 90 -1.60 -30.15 12.85
N LEU A 91 -1.37 -29.12 13.65
CA LEU A 91 -0.94 -29.29 15.02
C LEU A 91 -2.03 -29.91 15.90
N THR A 92 -3.28 -29.57 15.64
CA THR A 92 -4.41 -30.09 16.41
C THR A 92 -4.86 -31.45 15.94
N SER A 93 -4.85 -31.70 14.64
CA SER A 93 -5.37 -32.91 14.03
C SER A 93 -4.59 -34.17 14.41
N PRO A 94 -3.25 -34.21 14.36
CA PRO A 94 -2.52 -35.41 14.76
C PRO A 94 -2.71 -35.79 16.22
N ALA A 95 -2.78 -34.81 17.09
CA ALA A 95 -2.99 -35.06 18.52
C ALA A 95 -4.38 -35.66 18.78
N THR A 96 -5.38 -35.17 18.11
CA THR A 96 -6.74 -35.68 18.24
C THR A 96 -6.87 -37.08 17.71
N GLN A 97 -6.22 -37.40 16.60
CA GLN A 97 -6.24 -38.70 16.02
C GLN A 97 -5.50 -39.74 16.85
N ALA A 98 -4.42 -39.36 17.48
CA ALA A 98 -3.62 -40.27 18.28
C ALA A 98 -4.37 -40.70 19.54
N GLN A 99 -5.12 -39.85 20.17
CA GLN A 99 -5.83 -40.14 21.40
C GLN A 99 -6.93 -41.23 21.21
N PRO A 100 -7.85 -41.05 20.28
CA PRO A 100 -8.90 -42.08 20.14
C PRO A 100 -8.37 -43.43 19.72
N THR A 101 -7.32 -43.45 18.92
CA THR A 101 -6.72 -44.70 18.48
C THR A 101 -6.11 -45.45 19.64
N THR A 102 -5.44 -44.74 20.53
CA THR A 102 -4.82 -45.34 21.70
C THR A 102 -5.86 -45.89 22.65
N GLU A 103 -6.94 -45.15 22.86
CA GLU A 103 -7.99 -45.58 23.73
C GLU A 103 -8.72 -46.85 23.25
N SER A 104 -8.95 -46.90 21.97
CA SER A 104 -9.68 -48.05 21.43
C SER A 104 -8.87 -49.35 21.47
N ASN A 105 -7.59 -49.28 21.33
CA ASN A 105 -6.74 -50.45 21.37
C ASN A 105 -6.63 -51.08 22.75
N PRO A 106 -6.34 -50.35 23.81
CA PRO A 106 -6.22 -50.99 25.12
C PRO A 106 -7.55 -51.50 25.65
N ALA A 107 -8.64 -50.89 25.29
CA ALA A 107 -9.94 -51.30 25.81
C ALA A 107 -10.31 -52.72 25.35
N PRO A 108 -10.22 -53.06 24.08
CA PRO A 108 -10.50 -54.46 23.69
C PRO A 108 -9.44 -55.42 24.18
N ALA A 109 -8.23 -54.98 24.34
CA ALA A 109 -7.17 -55.86 24.85
C ALA A 109 -7.36 -56.26 26.30
N GLY A 110 -8.09 -55.47 27.02
CA GLY A 110 -8.35 -55.75 28.42
C GLY A 110 -9.21 -56.96 28.68
N LYS A 111 -9.74 -57.51 27.65
CA LYS A 111 -10.54 -58.73 27.75
C LYS A 111 -9.72 -59.95 27.75
#